data_1f014dd66adf74a013be246d802976c5
#
_entry.id   1f014dd66adf74a013be246d802976c5
#
_cell.length_a   1.000
_cell.length_b   1.000
_cell.length_c   1.000
_cell.angle_alpha   90.00
_cell.angle_beta   90.00
_cell.angle_gamma   90.00
#
_symmetry.space_group_name_H-M   'P 1'
#
loop_
_entity.id
_entity.type
_entity.pdbx_description
1 polymer ?
#
loop_
_entity_poly.entity_id
_entity_poly.type
_entity_poly.pdbx_seq_one_letter_code
_entity_poly.pdbx_strand_id
1 'polypeptide(L)'
;MILPPQATAWSREHLRLHRSLLRRPELLPQGAALLLAVSGGQDSMALLGLLLGLQRLHGWRLVLWHGDHGWRPESAGQASELARWCEQRELMLVSDAGCQDLAAGEAQARAWRYQRLLLQAREQGCSHVVTGHTASDRAETLLLHLARGSHRRGLASLRAQRSLGDGVVLSRPLLLFSRSETARICRDLNLPIWLDASNSDRRFSRNRLRHEVLPVLEQLHPGAARRLSGTAERLSREHEAQLEWQRIALQWLASGEGDGLDRHRLNTLQPVNRAAVLHLWLSTTTGRPCQARPLEDLLAQLEQGRGRGQWDLGGGWQLHWDRSRLVLMPPAEPGP
;
A
#
# COMPACT_ATOMS: atom_id res chain seq x y z
N MET A 1 3.24 -24.01 -37.02
CA MET A 1 2.24 -22.94 -37.02
C MET A 1 1.48 -23.07 -35.70
N ILE A 2 1.99 -22.44 -34.64
CA ILE A 2 1.39 -22.45 -33.29
C ILE A 2 0.23 -21.48 -33.34
N LEU A 3 -0.98 -22.00 -33.11
CA LEU A 3 -2.19 -21.15 -33.03
C LEU A 3 -1.94 -20.09 -31.95
N PRO A 4 -2.24 -18.81 -32.23
CA PRO A 4 -2.21 -17.78 -31.21
C PRO A 4 -3.10 -18.22 -30.04
N PRO A 5 -2.74 -17.89 -28.78
CA PRO A 5 -3.56 -18.26 -27.63
C PRO A 5 -4.99 -17.85 -27.94
N GLN A 6 -5.89 -18.84 -27.96
CA GLN A 6 -7.31 -18.61 -28.23
C GLN A 6 -7.73 -17.42 -27.38
N ALA A 7 -8.32 -16.41 -28.00
CA ALA A 7 -8.90 -15.27 -27.34
C ALA A 7 -9.87 -15.83 -26.28
N THR A 8 -9.38 -15.97 -25.05
CA THR A 8 -10.21 -16.48 -23.96
C THR A 8 -11.40 -15.55 -23.86
N ALA A 9 -12.57 -16.10 -24.11
CA ALA A 9 -13.81 -15.34 -24.00
C ALA A 9 -13.81 -14.64 -22.63
N TRP A 10 -14.05 -13.34 -22.63
CA TRP A 10 -14.05 -12.58 -21.37
C TRP A 10 -15.00 -13.20 -20.37
N SER A 11 -14.48 -13.56 -19.22
CA SER A 11 -15.29 -14.00 -18.10
C SER A 11 -15.99 -12.79 -17.46
N ARG A 12 -16.96 -13.09 -16.63
CA ARG A 12 -17.62 -12.09 -15.75
C ARG A 12 -16.60 -11.30 -14.92
N GLU A 13 -15.52 -11.93 -14.52
CA GLU A 13 -14.45 -11.37 -13.71
C GLU A 13 -13.60 -10.38 -14.53
N HIS A 14 -13.29 -10.68 -15.78
CA HIS A 14 -12.65 -9.72 -16.70
C HIS A 14 -13.49 -8.46 -16.84
N LEU A 15 -14.79 -8.61 -17.11
CA LEU A 15 -15.70 -7.46 -17.24
C LEU A 15 -15.78 -6.64 -15.94
N ARG A 16 -15.79 -7.30 -14.79
CA ARG A 16 -15.81 -6.63 -13.49
C ARG A 16 -14.54 -5.84 -13.25
N LEU A 17 -13.36 -6.42 -13.53
CA LEU A 17 -12.09 -5.72 -13.44
C LEU A 17 -12.04 -4.53 -14.42
N HIS A 18 -12.38 -4.76 -15.69
CA HIS A 18 -12.44 -3.73 -16.70
C HIS A 18 -13.30 -2.53 -16.29
N ARG A 19 -14.54 -2.77 -15.83
CA ARG A 19 -15.43 -1.71 -15.35
C ARG A 19 -14.86 -0.96 -14.13
N SER A 20 -14.11 -1.63 -13.28
CA SER A 20 -13.43 -1.00 -12.15
C SER A 20 -12.31 -0.08 -12.61
N LEU A 21 -11.53 -0.51 -13.61
CA LEU A 21 -10.44 0.28 -14.19
C LEU A 21 -10.95 1.50 -14.98
N LEU A 22 -12.09 1.39 -15.66
CA LEU A 22 -12.72 2.55 -16.32
C LEU A 22 -13.13 3.64 -15.32
N ARG A 23 -13.53 3.28 -14.09
CA ARG A 23 -13.87 4.25 -13.03
C ARG A 23 -12.65 4.79 -12.31
N ARG A 24 -11.52 4.10 -12.40
CA ARG A 24 -10.26 4.42 -11.72
C ARG A 24 -9.09 4.18 -12.68
N PRO A 25 -9.02 4.97 -13.76
CA PRO A 25 -8.01 4.79 -14.80
C PRO A 25 -6.58 4.96 -14.28
N GLU A 26 -6.40 5.71 -13.19
CA GLU A 26 -5.12 5.88 -12.51
C GLU A 26 -4.56 4.57 -11.96
N LEU A 27 -5.42 3.58 -11.64
CA LEU A 27 -5.01 2.31 -11.05
C LEU A 27 -4.13 1.49 -12.01
N LEU A 28 -4.49 1.43 -13.28
CA LEU A 28 -3.72 0.84 -14.38
C LEU A 28 -3.98 1.66 -15.64
N PRO A 29 -3.20 2.71 -15.92
CA PRO A 29 -3.44 3.60 -17.06
C PRO A 29 -3.37 2.85 -18.40
N GLN A 30 -4.15 3.31 -19.37
CA GLN A 30 -4.12 2.78 -20.73
C GLN A 30 -2.75 3.00 -21.37
N GLY A 31 -2.24 2.03 -22.09
CA GLY A 31 -0.93 2.07 -22.75
C GLY A 31 0.26 1.93 -21.78
N ALA A 32 0.04 1.80 -20.48
CA ALA A 32 1.11 1.75 -19.51
C ALA A 32 1.96 0.46 -19.61
N ALA A 33 3.24 0.59 -19.24
CA ALA A 33 4.10 -0.54 -18.95
C ALA A 33 3.94 -0.95 -17.48
N LEU A 34 3.61 -2.22 -17.25
CA LEU A 34 3.26 -2.77 -15.95
C LEU A 34 4.24 -3.88 -15.56
N LEU A 35 4.83 -3.79 -14.38
CA LEU A 35 5.61 -4.88 -13.77
C LEU A 35 4.69 -5.68 -12.83
N LEU A 36 4.34 -6.89 -13.23
CA LEU A 36 3.45 -7.76 -12.49
C LEU A 36 4.24 -8.71 -11.58
N ALA A 37 4.07 -8.58 -10.26
CA ALA A 37 4.67 -9.50 -9.30
C ALA A 37 3.92 -10.85 -9.30
N VAL A 38 4.58 -11.90 -9.77
CA VAL A 38 4.05 -13.26 -9.88
C VAL A 38 4.81 -14.18 -8.93
N SER A 39 4.15 -14.62 -7.87
CA SER A 39 4.72 -15.59 -6.92
C SER A 39 4.43 -17.05 -7.29
N GLY A 40 3.65 -17.28 -8.34
CA GLY A 40 3.14 -18.61 -8.65
C GLY A 40 1.92 -19.02 -7.81
N GLY A 41 1.61 -18.30 -6.75
CA GLY A 41 0.43 -18.56 -5.93
C GLY A 41 -0.88 -18.09 -6.58
N GLN A 42 -2.00 -18.67 -6.11
CA GLN A 42 -3.34 -18.49 -6.62
C GLN A 42 -3.69 -17.04 -7.00
N ASP A 43 -3.45 -16.09 -6.08
CA ASP A 43 -3.90 -14.71 -6.28
C ASP A 43 -3.08 -13.99 -7.35
N SER A 44 -1.77 -14.26 -7.42
CA SER A 44 -0.89 -13.70 -8.46
C SER A 44 -1.17 -14.29 -9.83
N MET A 45 -1.49 -15.58 -9.91
CA MET A 45 -1.86 -16.24 -11.16
C MET A 45 -3.23 -15.79 -11.66
N ALA A 46 -4.22 -15.63 -10.77
CA ALA A 46 -5.51 -15.05 -11.12
C ALA A 46 -5.37 -13.63 -11.68
N LEU A 47 -4.51 -12.80 -11.06
CA LEU A 47 -4.21 -11.47 -11.54
C LEU A 47 -3.59 -11.51 -12.94
N LEU A 48 -2.59 -12.37 -13.14
CA LEU A 48 -1.93 -12.55 -14.44
C LEU A 48 -2.95 -12.94 -15.52
N GLY A 49 -3.80 -13.93 -15.26
CA GLY A 49 -4.81 -14.37 -16.24
C GLY A 49 -5.78 -13.25 -16.62
N LEU A 50 -6.26 -12.48 -15.64
CA LEU A 50 -7.16 -11.35 -15.90
C LEU A 50 -6.47 -10.23 -16.71
N LEU A 51 -5.22 -9.89 -16.39
CA LEU A 51 -4.49 -8.84 -17.10
C LEU A 51 -4.11 -9.26 -18.51
N LEU A 52 -3.72 -10.52 -18.75
CA LEU A 52 -3.49 -11.05 -20.10
C LEU A 52 -4.76 -10.96 -20.95
N GLY A 53 -5.92 -11.34 -20.41
CA GLY A 53 -7.20 -11.23 -21.13
C GLY A 53 -7.60 -9.79 -21.47
N LEU A 54 -7.18 -8.81 -20.68
CA LEU A 54 -7.49 -7.39 -20.89
C LEU A 54 -6.36 -6.62 -21.59
N GLN A 55 -5.17 -7.21 -21.72
CA GLN A 55 -3.94 -6.54 -22.17
C GLN A 55 -4.13 -5.81 -23.49
N ARG A 56 -4.67 -6.50 -24.49
CA ARG A 56 -4.88 -5.93 -25.84
C ARG A 56 -5.84 -4.75 -25.84
N LEU A 57 -6.92 -4.83 -25.05
CA LEU A 57 -7.91 -3.77 -24.95
C LEU A 57 -7.33 -2.50 -24.32
N HIS A 58 -6.53 -2.66 -23.28
CA HIS A 58 -5.92 -1.53 -22.58
C HIS A 58 -4.56 -1.09 -23.14
N GLY A 59 -4.00 -1.84 -24.10
CA GLY A 59 -2.70 -1.55 -24.71
C GLY A 59 -1.51 -1.68 -23.75
N TRP A 60 -1.61 -2.50 -22.71
CA TRP A 60 -0.53 -2.64 -21.73
C TRP A 60 0.66 -3.42 -22.26
N ARG A 61 1.86 -3.00 -21.88
CA ARG A 61 3.06 -3.81 -21.95
C ARG A 61 3.25 -4.50 -20.60
N LEU A 62 3.12 -5.81 -20.55
CA LEU A 62 3.27 -6.60 -19.31
C LEU A 62 4.69 -7.18 -19.24
N VAL A 63 5.35 -6.94 -18.10
CA VAL A 63 6.58 -7.59 -17.70
C VAL A 63 6.30 -8.34 -16.40
N LEU A 64 6.61 -9.62 -16.34
CA LEU A 64 6.43 -10.43 -15.15
C LEU A 64 7.68 -10.39 -14.30
N TRP A 65 7.52 -10.33 -12.99
CA TRP A 65 8.60 -10.41 -12.03
C TRP A 65 8.34 -11.51 -11.00
N HIS A 66 9.34 -12.36 -10.80
CA HIS A 66 9.35 -13.38 -9.76
C HIS A 66 10.52 -13.16 -8.81
N GLY A 67 10.25 -13.10 -7.50
CA GLY A 67 11.27 -13.03 -6.46
C GLY A 67 11.35 -14.34 -5.70
N ASP A 68 12.43 -15.06 -5.88
CA ASP A 68 12.75 -16.26 -5.08
C ASP A 68 13.51 -15.81 -3.83
N HIS A 69 12.93 -16.00 -2.66
CA HIS A 69 13.57 -15.67 -1.38
C HIS A 69 14.61 -16.71 -0.94
N GLY A 70 14.70 -17.86 -1.65
CA GLY A 70 15.66 -18.93 -1.34
C GLY A 70 15.45 -19.62 0.02
N TRP A 71 14.28 -19.41 0.65
CA TRP A 71 14.03 -19.95 2.00
C TRP A 71 13.76 -21.46 2.03
N ARG A 72 13.63 -22.08 0.87
CA ARG A 72 13.27 -23.50 0.76
C ARG A 72 13.93 -24.15 -0.43
N PRO A 73 14.27 -25.42 -0.30
CA PRO A 73 14.79 -26.20 -1.43
C PRO A 73 13.82 -26.28 -2.62
N GLU A 74 12.49 -26.29 -2.34
CA GLU A 74 11.46 -26.42 -3.38
C GLU A 74 11.22 -25.11 -4.15
N SER A 75 11.65 -23.96 -3.64
CA SER A 75 11.40 -22.66 -4.27
C SER A 75 12.08 -22.55 -5.63
N ALA A 76 13.28 -23.06 -5.77
CA ALA A 76 14.01 -23.09 -7.04
C ALA A 76 13.31 -23.96 -8.11
N GLY A 77 12.70 -25.08 -7.70
CA GLY A 77 11.90 -25.93 -8.59
C GLY A 77 10.65 -25.20 -9.09
N GLN A 78 9.92 -24.55 -8.20
CA GLN A 78 8.72 -23.77 -8.53
C GLN A 78 9.06 -22.58 -9.43
N ALA A 79 10.16 -21.87 -9.16
CA ALA A 79 10.65 -20.78 -10.01
C ALA A 79 10.97 -21.28 -11.44
N SER A 80 11.62 -22.44 -11.56
CA SER A 80 11.94 -23.06 -12.86
C SER A 80 10.69 -23.51 -13.62
N GLU A 81 9.68 -24.02 -12.94
CA GLU A 81 8.39 -24.39 -13.55
C GLU A 81 7.62 -23.16 -14.02
N LEU A 82 7.59 -22.11 -13.21
CA LEU A 82 6.99 -20.82 -13.60
C LEU A 82 7.70 -20.23 -14.83
N ALA A 83 9.03 -20.27 -14.86
CA ALA A 83 9.82 -19.77 -15.98
C ALA A 83 9.49 -20.53 -17.28
N ARG A 84 9.46 -21.86 -17.24
CA ARG A 84 9.07 -22.70 -18.40
C ARG A 84 7.64 -22.40 -18.87
N TRP A 85 6.72 -22.22 -17.91
CA TRP A 85 5.33 -21.88 -18.23
C TRP A 85 5.22 -20.53 -18.93
N CYS A 86 6.01 -19.53 -18.48
CA CYS A 86 6.09 -18.21 -19.12
C CYS A 86 6.71 -18.28 -20.50
N GLU A 87 7.82 -19.02 -20.67
CA GLU A 87 8.50 -19.21 -21.96
C GLU A 87 7.59 -19.83 -23.01
N GLN A 88 6.85 -20.88 -22.65
CA GLN A 88 5.87 -21.53 -23.55
C GLN A 88 4.75 -20.59 -24.03
N ARG A 89 4.57 -19.44 -23.36
CA ARG A 89 3.54 -18.43 -23.68
C ARG A 89 4.12 -17.11 -24.16
N GLU A 90 5.43 -17.09 -24.43
CA GLU A 90 6.15 -15.89 -24.89
C GLU A 90 5.99 -14.70 -23.92
N LEU A 91 5.87 -14.97 -22.62
CA LEU A 91 5.75 -13.97 -21.58
C LEU A 91 7.13 -13.57 -21.04
N MET A 92 7.41 -12.28 -21.03
CA MET A 92 8.67 -11.76 -20.48
C MET A 92 8.67 -11.90 -18.96
N LEU A 93 9.55 -12.78 -18.44
CA LEU A 93 9.74 -12.97 -17.00
C LEU A 93 11.15 -12.55 -16.59
N VAL A 94 11.22 -11.71 -15.56
CA VAL A 94 12.45 -11.35 -14.87
C VAL A 94 12.41 -11.99 -13.49
N SER A 95 13.52 -12.63 -13.09
CA SER A 95 13.63 -13.30 -11.78
C SER A 95 14.79 -12.75 -10.98
N ASP A 96 14.54 -12.46 -9.70
CA ASP A 96 15.57 -12.11 -8.73
C ASP A 96 15.66 -13.21 -7.66
N ALA A 97 16.88 -13.62 -7.33
CA ALA A 97 17.15 -14.47 -6.18
C ALA A 97 17.49 -13.61 -4.96
N GLY A 98 16.85 -13.88 -3.83
CA GLY A 98 17.16 -13.24 -2.56
C GLY A 98 18.40 -13.80 -1.90
N CYS A 99 19.05 -13.00 -1.04
CA CYS A 99 20.11 -13.50 -0.19
C CYS A 99 19.55 -14.49 0.82
N GLN A 100 20.21 -15.64 0.98
CA GLN A 100 19.79 -16.79 1.82
C GLN A 100 19.89 -16.54 3.33
N ASP A 101 19.81 -15.31 3.79
CA ASP A 101 19.84 -15.02 5.23
C ASP A 101 18.52 -15.47 5.87
N LEU A 102 18.47 -16.76 6.25
CA LEU A 102 17.33 -17.43 6.88
C LEU A 102 16.90 -16.80 8.22
N ALA A 103 17.75 -15.94 8.81
CA ALA A 103 17.45 -15.17 10.02
C ALA A 103 16.60 -13.92 9.76
N ALA A 104 16.45 -13.53 8.50
CA ALA A 104 15.69 -12.35 8.10
C ALA A 104 14.17 -12.61 8.23
N GLY A 105 13.52 -12.00 9.22
CA GLY A 105 12.08 -12.12 9.43
C GLY A 105 11.23 -11.60 8.26
N GLU A 106 9.91 -11.87 8.29
CA GLU A 106 8.91 -11.49 7.26
C GLU A 106 9.01 -10.00 6.84
N ALA A 107 9.31 -9.10 7.78
CA ALA A 107 9.46 -7.68 7.52
C ALA A 107 10.63 -7.37 6.56
N GLN A 108 11.76 -8.06 6.74
CA GLN A 108 12.97 -7.87 5.94
C GLN A 108 12.79 -8.44 4.52
N ALA A 109 12.16 -9.62 4.40
CA ALA A 109 11.80 -10.19 3.12
C ALA A 109 10.82 -9.29 2.34
N ARG A 110 9.88 -8.69 3.06
CA ARG A 110 8.95 -7.72 2.48
C ARG A 110 9.69 -6.45 2.00
N ALA A 111 10.64 -5.93 2.77
CA ALA A 111 11.44 -4.77 2.39
C ALA A 111 12.27 -5.06 1.13
N TRP A 112 12.99 -6.19 1.11
CA TRP A 112 13.75 -6.67 -0.03
C TRP A 112 12.87 -6.77 -1.29
N ARG A 113 11.70 -7.40 -1.19
CA ARG A 113 10.77 -7.55 -2.31
C ARG A 113 10.39 -6.22 -2.93
N TYR A 114 10.02 -5.22 -2.11
CA TYR A 114 9.63 -3.91 -2.64
C TYR A 114 10.82 -3.14 -3.22
N GLN A 115 11.99 -3.30 -2.65
CA GLN A 115 13.21 -2.71 -3.19
C GLN A 115 13.54 -3.29 -4.58
N ARG A 116 13.48 -4.65 -4.73
CA ARG A 116 13.71 -5.30 -6.02
C ARG A 116 12.65 -4.92 -7.04
N LEU A 117 11.37 -4.90 -6.65
CA LEU A 117 10.28 -4.46 -7.52
C LEU A 117 10.47 -3.03 -8.02
N LEU A 118 10.94 -2.10 -7.18
CA LEU A 118 11.23 -0.73 -7.59
C LEU A 118 12.37 -0.68 -8.62
N LEU A 119 13.48 -1.38 -8.34
CA LEU A 119 14.62 -1.46 -9.24
C LEU A 119 14.21 -2.03 -10.60
N GLN A 120 13.54 -3.18 -10.61
CA GLN A 120 13.08 -3.83 -11.84
C GLN A 120 12.06 -2.99 -12.61
N ALA A 121 11.15 -2.30 -11.93
CA ALA A 121 10.23 -1.40 -12.59
C ALA A 121 10.96 -0.29 -13.35
N ARG A 122 12.03 0.27 -12.77
CA ARG A 122 12.87 1.29 -13.42
C ARG A 122 13.65 0.72 -14.59
N GLU A 123 14.33 -0.40 -14.41
CA GLU A 123 15.12 -1.07 -15.46
C GLU A 123 14.26 -1.44 -16.67
N GLN A 124 13.03 -1.88 -16.42
CA GLN A 124 12.08 -2.26 -17.46
C GLN A 124 11.22 -1.11 -17.97
N GLY A 125 11.43 0.12 -17.51
CA GLY A 125 10.63 1.29 -17.89
C GLY A 125 9.13 1.13 -17.54
N CYS A 126 8.82 0.45 -16.43
CA CYS A 126 7.45 0.25 -15.95
C CYS A 126 7.05 1.35 -14.98
N SER A 127 5.95 2.04 -15.25
CA SER A 127 5.40 3.08 -14.36
C SER A 127 4.63 2.50 -13.17
N HIS A 128 4.17 1.26 -13.28
CA HIS A 128 3.36 0.60 -12.27
C HIS A 128 3.90 -0.78 -11.92
N VAL A 129 3.97 -1.04 -10.61
CA VAL A 129 4.13 -2.39 -10.05
C VAL A 129 2.76 -2.89 -9.64
N VAL A 130 2.38 -4.07 -10.11
CA VAL A 130 1.06 -4.64 -9.85
C VAL A 130 1.16 -5.90 -9.01
N THR A 131 0.36 -6.00 -7.94
CA THR A 131 0.40 -7.14 -7.01
C THR A 131 -0.97 -7.76 -6.78
N GLY A 132 -1.00 -9.07 -6.56
CA GLY A 132 -2.20 -9.89 -6.40
C GLY A 132 -2.87 -9.81 -5.02
N HIS A 133 -2.82 -8.66 -4.33
CA HIS A 133 -3.53 -8.52 -3.05
C HIS A 133 -5.05 -8.45 -3.27
N THR A 134 -5.79 -9.24 -2.49
CA THR A 134 -7.24 -9.43 -2.58
C THR A 134 -8.03 -8.67 -1.51
N ALA A 135 -9.36 -8.66 -1.60
CA ALA A 135 -10.24 -8.19 -0.55
C ALA A 135 -10.04 -8.95 0.77
N SER A 136 -9.75 -10.26 0.68
CA SER A 136 -9.45 -11.08 1.87
C SER A 136 -8.18 -10.60 2.57
N ASP A 137 -7.11 -10.27 1.83
CA ASP A 137 -5.87 -9.72 2.42
C ASP A 137 -6.10 -8.37 3.10
N ARG A 138 -6.95 -7.51 2.51
CA ARG A 138 -7.33 -6.23 3.13
C ARG A 138 -8.14 -6.45 4.40
N ALA A 139 -9.08 -7.41 4.41
CA ALA A 139 -9.84 -7.77 5.59
C ALA A 139 -8.95 -8.31 6.71
N GLU A 140 -8.02 -9.23 6.40
CA GLU A 140 -7.01 -9.73 7.35
C GLU A 140 -6.22 -8.57 7.97
N THR A 141 -5.76 -7.64 7.13
CA THR A 141 -4.97 -6.49 7.59
C THR A 141 -5.79 -5.54 8.45
N LEU A 142 -7.05 -5.27 8.09
CA LEU A 142 -7.96 -4.45 8.89
C LEU A 142 -8.19 -5.07 10.27
N LEU A 143 -8.47 -6.38 10.35
CA LEU A 143 -8.70 -7.09 11.61
C LEU A 143 -7.45 -7.09 12.50
N LEU A 144 -6.25 -7.32 11.93
CA LEU A 144 -4.99 -7.22 12.66
C LEU A 144 -4.77 -5.83 13.26
N HIS A 145 -5.06 -4.80 12.50
CA HIS A 145 -4.90 -3.42 12.95
C HIS A 145 -5.95 -3.02 13.98
N LEU A 146 -7.18 -3.47 13.83
CA LEU A 146 -8.24 -3.29 14.85
C LEU A 146 -7.85 -3.96 16.18
N ALA A 147 -7.38 -5.20 16.13
CA ALA A 147 -6.95 -5.94 17.32
C ALA A 147 -5.75 -5.30 18.03
N ARG A 148 -4.92 -4.53 17.31
CA ARG A 148 -3.78 -3.77 17.87
C ARG A 148 -4.13 -2.36 18.32
N GLY A 149 -5.39 -1.95 18.26
CA GLY A 149 -5.81 -0.59 18.59
C GLY A 149 -5.24 0.48 17.64
N SER A 150 -5.02 0.15 16.37
CA SER A 150 -4.44 1.08 15.41
C SER A 150 -5.35 2.28 15.14
N HIS A 151 -4.74 3.45 14.97
CA HIS A 151 -5.44 4.66 14.56
C HIS A 151 -6.04 4.53 13.15
N ARG A 152 -6.93 5.47 12.78
CA ARG A 152 -7.59 5.53 11.47
C ARG A 152 -6.64 5.31 10.29
N ARG A 153 -5.44 5.92 10.29
CA ARG A 153 -4.42 5.72 9.25
C ARG A 153 -3.99 4.26 9.11
N GLY A 154 -3.84 3.53 10.23
CA GLY A 154 -3.53 2.11 10.23
C GLY A 154 -4.69 1.27 9.70
N LEU A 155 -5.93 1.61 10.08
CA LEU A 155 -7.14 0.93 9.59
C LEU A 155 -7.37 1.15 8.09
N ALA A 156 -6.96 2.30 7.55
CA ALA A 156 -6.96 2.63 6.12
C ALA A 156 -5.87 1.89 5.32
N SER A 157 -5.32 0.83 5.85
CA SER A 157 -4.19 0.10 5.28
C SER A 157 -4.55 -0.73 4.04
N LEU A 158 -3.51 -1.18 3.36
CA LEU A 158 -3.60 -1.91 2.09
C LEU A 158 -4.40 -1.13 1.02
N ARG A 159 -3.99 0.13 0.81
CA ARG A 159 -4.58 1.00 -0.20
C ARG A 159 -4.49 0.38 -1.60
N ALA A 160 -5.45 0.73 -2.47
CA ALA A 160 -5.45 0.28 -3.85
C ALA A 160 -4.19 0.74 -4.61
N GLN A 161 -3.68 1.92 -4.25
CA GLN A 161 -2.41 2.46 -4.74
C GLN A 161 -1.56 3.07 -3.63
N ARG A 162 -0.25 3.09 -3.86
CA ARG A 162 0.72 3.89 -3.13
C ARG A 162 1.96 4.14 -3.96
N SER A 163 2.67 5.24 -3.74
CA SER A 163 4.00 5.43 -4.30
C SER A 163 4.97 4.37 -3.78
N LEU A 164 5.84 3.87 -4.66
CA LEU A 164 7.02 3.07 -4.29
C LEU A 164 8.31 3.91 -4.25
N GLY A 165 8.30 5.09 -4.84
CA GLY A 165 9.45 5.96 -5.05
C GLY A 165 9.71 6.18 -6.54
N ASP A 166 10.50 7.19 -6.87
CA ASP A 166 11.03 7.45 -8.23
C ASP A 166 9.95 7.45 -9.34
N GLY A 167 8.75 7.96 -9.03
CA GLY A 167 7.63 7.99 -9.97
C GLY A 167 6.91 6.66 -10.19
N VAL A 168 7.37 5.56 -9.57
CA VAL A 168 6.74 4.24 -9.68
C VAL A 168 5.60 4.10 -8.68
N VAL A 169 4.44 3.61 -9.16
CA VAL A 169 3.24 3.39 -8.35
C VAL A 169 2.99 1.90 -8.14
N LEU A 170 2.73 1.49 -6.90
CA LEU A 170 2.24 0.15 -6.56
C LEU A 170 0.73 0.11 -6.65
N SER A 171 0.18 -0.76 -7.50
CA SER A 171 -1.25 -0.94 -7.72
C SER A 171 -1.75 -2.33 -7.30
N ARG A 172 -2.97 -2.41 -6.79
CA ARG A 172 -3.61 -3.64 -6.30
C ARG A 172 -5.03 -3.79 -6.87
N PRO A 173 -5.16 -4.14 -8.14
CA PRO A 173 -6.46 -4.20 -8.80
C PRO A 173 -7.36 -5.33 -8.30
N LEU A 174 -6.81 -6.38 -7.66
CA LEU A 174 -7.60 -7.49 -7.11
C LEU A 174 -8.26 -7.21 -5.77
N LEU A 175 -8.13 -6.03 -5.18
CA LEU A 175 -8.81 -5.69 -3.93
C LEU A 175 -10.35 -5.70 -4.01
N LEU A 176 -10.90 -5.83 -5.20
CA LEU A 176 -12.33 -6.04 -5.44
C LEU A 176 -12.75 -7.52 -5.42
N PHE A 177 -11.80 -8.46 -5.46
CA PHE A 177 -12.05 -9.90 -5.45
C PHE A 177 -11.65 -10.53 -4.11
N SER A 178 -12.43 -11.49 -3.66
CA SER A 178 -12.08 -12.36 -2.54
C SER A 178 -11.13 -13.49 -3.00
N ARG A 179 -10.47 -14.15 -2.03
CA ARG A 179 -9.61 -15.30 -2.31
C ARG A 179 -10.37 -16.48 -2.90
N SER A 180 -11.64 -16.68 -2.54
CA SER A 180 -12.48 -17.70 -3.16
C SER A 180 -12.78 -17.39 -4.64
N GLU A 181 -12.92 -16.11 -4.98
CA GLU A 181 -13.10 -15.68 -6.37
C GLU A 181 -11.82 -15.87 -7.19
N THR A 182 -10.63 -15.57 -6.63
CA THR A 182 -9.35 -15.83 -7.34
C THR A 182 -9.10 -17.32 -7.56
N ALA A 183 -9.51 -18.20 -6.62
CA ALA A 183 -9.47 -19.65 -6.83
C ALA A 183 -10.35 -20.08 -8.02
N ARG A 184 -11.55 -19.49 -8.13
CA ARG A 184 -12.44 -19.76 -9.28
C ARG A 184 -11.83 -19.26 -10.57
N ILE A 185 -11.29 -18.05 -10.60
CA ILE A 185 -10.61 -17.49 -11.78
C ILE A 185 -9.51 -18.42 -12.27
N CYS A 186 -8.65 -18.93 -11.37
CA CYS A 186 -7.58 -19.85 -11.75
C CYS A 186 -8.13 -21.16 -12.37
N ARG A 187 -9.20 -21.72 -11.81
CA ARG A 187 -9.85 -22.91 -12.38
C ARG A 187 -10.45 -22.64 -13.75
N ASP A 188 -11.23 -21.56 -13.86
CA ASP A 188 -11.97 -21.22 -15.09
C ASP A 188 -11.01 -20.88 -16.26
N LEU A 189 -9.84 -20.30 -15.93
CA LEU A 189 -8.79 -19.97 -16.91
C LEU A 189 -7.71 -21.07 -17.03
N ASN A 190 -7.87 -22.20 -16.34
CA ASN A 190 -6.91 -23.33 -16.34
C ASN A 190 -5.46 -22.87 -16.04
N LEU A 191 -5.29 -22.01 -15.02
CA LEU A 191 -3.98 -21.49 -14.64
C LEU A 191 -3.29 -22.43 -13.64
N PRO A 192 -1.99 -22.68 -13.77
CA PRO A 192 -1.24 -23.44 -12.78
C PRO A 192 -1.12 -22.65 -11.48
N ILE A 193 -1.10 -23.38 -10.35
CA ILE A 193 -0.90 -22.82 -9.03
C ILE A 193 0.16 -23.63 -8.32
N TRP A 194 1.21 -22.99 -7.86
CA TRP A 194 2.24 -23.57 -7.02
C TRP A 194 1.94 -23.25 -5.57
N LEU A 195 1.69 -24.28 -4.77
CA LEU A 195 1.33 -24.11 -3.36
C LEU A 195 2.57 -23.82 -2.52
N ASP A 196 2.54 -22.73 -1.78
CA ASP A 196 3.55 -22.42 -0.78
C ASP A 196 3.08 -22.92 0.60
N ALA A 197 3.81 -23.91 1.18
CA ALA A 197 3.49 -24.51 2.46
C ALA A 197 3.48 -23.49 3.64
N SER A 198 4.19 -22.34 3.53
CA SER A 198 4.16 -21.29 4.56
C SER A 198 2.81 -20.63 4.72
N ASN A 199 1.95 -20.70 3.71
CA ASN A 199 0.58 -20.19 3.78
C ASN A 199 -0.28 -20.95 4.82
N SER A 200 0.14 -22.12 5.25
CA SER A 200 -0.55 -22.95 6.24
C SER A 200 0.03 -22.81 7.66
N ASP A 201 1.15 -22.11 7.83
CA ASP A 201 1.82 -21.99 9.13
C ASP A 201 1.04 -21.10 10.08
N ARG A 202 0.41 -21.72 11.09
CA ARG A 202 -0.44 -21.06 12.09
C ARG A 202 0.34 -20.27 13.15
N ARG A 203 1.67 -20.29 13.15
CA ARG A 203 2.48 -19.39 14.00
C ARG A 203 2.28 -17.93 13.63
N PHE A 204 1.93 -17.64 12.39
CA PHE A 204 1.67 -16.30 11.91
C PHE A 204 0.23 -15.87 12.17
N SER A 205 0.03 -14.76 12.88
CA SER A 205 -1.29 -14.21 13.21
C SER A 205 -2.17 -13.99 11.97
N ARG A 206 -1.57 -13.64 10.84
CA ARG A 206 -2.27 -13.46 9.57
C ARG A 206 -2.88 -14.76 9.04
N ASN A 207 -2.12 -15.87 9.12
CA ASN A 207 -2.63 -17.18 8.72
C ASN A 207 -3.74 -17.66 9.65
N ARG A 208 -3.64 -17.37 10.96
CA ARG A 208 -4.72 -17.66 11.90
C ARG A 208 -5.99 -16.89 11.56
N LEU A 209 -5.90 -15.60 11.27
CA LEU A 209 -7.07 -14.82 10.81
C LEU A 209 -7.69 -15.42 9.54
N ARG A 210 -6.86 -15.81 8.58
CA ARG A 210 -7.27 -16.42 7.32
C ARG A 210 -8.01 -17.74 7.50
N HIS A 211 -7.52 -18.60 8.38
CA HIS A 211 -8.00 -19.97 8.51
C HIS A 211 -9.01 -20.18 9.64
N GLU A 212 -8.99 -19.31 10.67
CA GLU A 212 -9.80 -19.49 11.87
C GLU A 212 -10.89 -18.41 12.01
N VAL A 213 -10.61 -17.15 11.70
CA VAL A 213 -11.51 -16.03 11.97
C VAL A 213 -12.35 -15.66 10.74
N LEU A 214 -11.73 -15.45 9.58
CA LEU A 214 -12.47 -15.07 8.37
C LEU A 214 -13.51 -16.12 7.95
N PRO A 215 -13.26 -17.44 8.02
CA PRO A 215 -14.27 -18.43 7.71
C PRO A 215 -15.49 -18.34 8.62
N VAL A 216 -15.32 -18.09 9.91
CA VAL A 216 -16.43 -17.88 10.86
C VAL A 216 -17.23 -16.64 10.48
N LEU A 217 -16.55 -15.53 10.17
CA LEU A 217 -17.22 -14.30 9.73
C LEU A 217 -17.98 -14.49 8.41
N GLU A 218 -17.44 -15.29 7.48
CA GLU A 218 -18.11 -15.62 6.22
C GLU A 218 -19.34 -16.53 6.43
N GLN A 219 -19.31 -17.44 7.40
CA GLN A 219 -20.48 -18.28 7.78
C GLN A 219 -21.58 -17.42 8.40
N LEU A 220 -21.22 -16.51 9.32
CA LEU A 220 -22.18 -15.60 9.95
C LEU A 220 -22.76 -14.59 8.96
N HIS A 221 -21.92 -14.08 8.09
CA HIS A 221 -22.26 -13.02 7.13
C HIS A 221 -21.58 -13.27 5.78
N PRO A 222 -22.21 -14.03 4.86
CA PRO A 222 -21.65 -14.31 3.54
C PRO A 222 -21.19 -13.03 2.81
N GLY A 223 -19.95 -12.97 2.37
CA GLY A 223 -19.30 -11.77 1.82
C GLY A 223 -18.66 -10.84 2.85
N ALA A 224 -18.41 -11.30 4.07
CA ALA A 224 -17.80 -10.53 5.16
C ALA A 224 -16.44 -9.93 4.74
N ALA A 225 -15.55 -10.71 4.13
CA ALA A 225 -14.25 -10.23 3.69
C ALA A 225 -14.35 -9.03 2.73
N ARG A 226 -15.31 -9.06 1.79
CA ARG A 226 -15.55 -7.93 0.87
C ARG A 226 -16.11 -6.71 1.58
N ARG A 227 -17.01 -6.90 2.55
CA ARG A 227 -17.55 -5.78 3.37
C ARG A 227 -16.48 -5.14 4.24
N LEU A 228 -15.64 -5.94 4.89
CA LEU A 228 -14.48 -5.47 5.66
C LEU A 228 -13.49 -4.71 4.77
N SER A 229 -13.18 -5.26 3.58
CA SER A 229 -12.36 -4.57 2.59
C SER A 229 -12.98 -3.24 2.16
N GLY A 230 -14.29 -3.20 1.92
CA GLY A 230 -15.02 -1.97 1.61
C GLY A 230 -14.98 -0.93 2.73
N THR A 231 -15.02 -1.36 3.99
CA THR A 231 -14.86 -0.48 5.15
C THR A 231 -13.46 0.13 5.20
N ALA A 232 -12.41 -0.68 5.01
CA ALA A 232 -11.04 -0.18 4.93
C ALA A 232 -10.84 0.83 3.78
N GLU A 233 -11.50 0.60 2.62
CA GLU A 233 -11.49 1.53 1.49
C GLU A 233 -12.16 2.86 1.83
N ARG A 234 -13.32 2.84 2.50
CA ARG A 234 -13.99 4.07 2.97
C ARG A 234 -13.11 4.86 3.93
N LEU A 235 -12.54 4.18 4.93
CA LEU A 235 -11.60 4.80 5.88
C LEU A 235 -10.39 5.41 5.18
N SER A 236 -9.88 4.78 4.11
CA SER A 236 -8.78 5.32 3.30
C SER A 236 -9.17 6.63 2.62
N ARG A 237 -10.34 6.66 1.97
CA ARG A 237 -10.84 7.86 1.28
C ARG A 237 -11.13 9.00 2.26
N GLU A 238 -11.75 8.70 3.39
CA GLU A 238 -12.00 9.70 4.43
C GLU A 238 -10.68 10.27 5.00
N HIS A 239 -9.68 9.42 5.18
CA HIS A 239 -8.36 9.87 5.63
C HIS A 239 -7.67 10.76 4.58
N GLU A 240 -7.75 10.40 3.30
CA GLU A 240 -7.20 11.21 2.19
C GLU A 240 -7.88 12.57 2.10
N ALA A 241 -9.21 12.61 2.16
CA ALA A 241 -9.98 13.86 2.20
C ALA A 241 -9.62 14.71 3.42
N GLN A 242 -9.46 14.09 4.60
CA GLN A 242 -9.03 14.80 5.80
C GLN A 242 -7.64 15.41 5.63
N LEU A 243 -6.68 14.70 5.05
CA LEU A 243 -5.33 15.23 4.77
C LEU A 243 -5.37 16.41 3.80
N GLU A 244 -6.26 16.38 2.81
CA GLU A 244 -6.44 17.49 1.87
C GLU A 244 -6.97 18.72 2.57
N TRP A 245 -8.02 18.58 3.38
CA TRP A 245 -8.53 19.68 4.21
C TRP A 245 -7.49 20.27 5.16
N GLN A 246 -6.67 19.43 5.76
CA GLN A 246 -5.56 19.87 6.63
C GLN A 246 -4.51 20.68 5.85
N ARG A 247 -4.19 20.29 4.60
CA ARG A 247 -3.28 21.06 3.74
C ARG A 247 -3.84 22.41 3.36
N ILE A 248 -5.13 22.46 3.01
CA ILE A 248 -5.83 23.74 2.74
C ILE A 248 -5.81 24.63 3.98
N ALA A 249 -6.10 24.06 5.15
CA ALA A 249 -6.03 24.79 6.42
C ALA A 249 -4.61 25.32 6.70
N LEU A 250 -3.56 24.52 6.43
CA LEU A 250 -2.17 24.96 6.57
C LEU A 250 -1.84 26.14 5.65
N GLN A 251 -2.30 26.12 4.39
CA GLN A 251 -2.13 27.26 3.49
C GLN A 251 -2.82 28.52 4.01
N TRP A 252 -4.02 28.39 4.57
CA TRP A 252 -4.73 29.50 5.18
C TRP A 252 -4.06 30.02 6.46
N LEU A 253 -3.42 29.12 7.23
CA LEU A 253 -2.69 29.44 8.46
C LEU A 253 -1.30 29.99 8.21
N ALA A 254 -0.75 29.87 6.99
CA ALA A 254 0.58 30.37 6.68
C ALA A 254 0.68 31.86 7.03
N SER A 255 1.69 32.25 7.79
CA SER A 255 2.02 33.65 8.02
C SER A 255 2.70 34.19 6.76
N GLY A 256 2.34 35.37 6.29
CA GLY A 256 2.86 35.96 5.04
C GLY A 256 4.37 36.18 5.01
N GLU A 257 5.10 35.98 6.11
CA GLU A 257 6.55 36.08 6.24
C GLU A 257 7.14 34.74 6.73
N GLY A 258 7.72 33.96 5.82
CA GLY A 258 8.46 32.74 6.13
C GLY A 258 7.56 31.50 6.39
N ASP A 259 8.19 30.38 6.83
CA ASP A 259 7.56 29.06 7.01
C ASP A 259 6.75 28.90 8.33
N GLY A 260 6.21 30.00 8.88
CA GLY A 260 5.48 30.00 10.15
C GLY A 260 3.98 29.91 9.99
N LEU A 261 3.27 29.62 11.11
CA LEU A 261 1.81 29.65 11.19
C LEU A 261 1.33 30.87 11.98
N ASP A 262 0.23 31.48 11.53
CA ASP A 262 -0.49 32.54 12.24
C ASP A 262 -1.19 31.97 13.48
N ARG A 263 -0.75 32.42 14.67
CA ARG A 263 -1.27 31.93 15.95
C ARG A 263 -2.71 32.37 16.21
N HIS A 264 -3.12 33.54 15.75
CA HIS A 264 -4.49 34.02 15.93
C HIS A 264 -5.46 33.16 15.14
N ARG A 265 -5.16 32.91 13.86
CA ARG A 265 -5.96 32.00 13.01
C ARG A 265 -5.97 30.58 13.57
N LEU A 266 -4.83 30.06 14.01
CA LEU A 266 -4.74 28.72 14.62
C LEU A 266 -5.67 28.59 15.83
N ASN A 267 -5.75 29.63 16.67
CA ASN A 267 -6.60 29.65 17.85
C ASN A 267 -8.10 29.75 17.55
N THR A 268 -8.50 30.13 16.33
CA THR A 268 -9.91 30.07 15.92
C THR A 268 -10.38 28.65 15.59
N LEU A 269 -9.45 27.73 15.36
CA LEU A 269 -9.81 26.34 15.08
C LEU A 269 -10.30 25.64 16.35
N GLN A 270 -11.26 24.73 16.16
CA GLN A 270 -11.64 23.79 17.22
C GLN A 270 -10.41 22.96 17.69
N PRO A 271 -10.31 22.60 18.99
CA PRO A 271 -9.13 21.91 19.53
C PRO A 271 -8.68 20.68 18.73
N VAL A 272 -9.65 19.85 18.30
CA VAL A 272 -9.36 18.64 17.52
C VAL A 272 -8.74 18.97 16.15
N ASN A 273 -9.19 20.04 15.49
CA ASN A 273 -8.66 20.48 14.20
C ASN A 273 -7.30 21.15 14.37
N ARG A 274 -7.11 21.92 15.42
CA ARG A 274 -5.83 22.54 15.80
C ARG A 274 -4.76 21.47 16.00
N ALA A 275 -5.07 20.42 16.78
CA ALA A 275 -4.18 19.29 17.00
C ALA A 275 -3.82 18.59 15.68
N ALA A 276 -4.82 18.34 14.84
CA ALA A 276 -4.64 17.63 13.56
C ALA A 276 -3.77 18.42 12.56
N VAL A 277 -3.95 19.74 12.49
CA VAL A 277 -3.17 20.61 11.60
C VAL A 277 -1.74 20.77 12.10
N LEU A 278 -1.55 20.98 13.41
CA LEU A 278 -0.22 21.04 14.02
C LEU A 278 0.54 19.72 13.83
N HIS A 279 -0.13 18.58 14.07
CA HIS A 279 0.47 17.27 13.82
C HIS A 279 0.96 17.13 12.36
N LEU A 280 0.14 17.53 11.39
CA LEU A 280 0.52 17.47 9.98
C LEU A 280 1.71 18.38 9.70
N TRP A 281 1.64 19.65 10.12
CA TRP A 281 2.70 20.63 9.91
C TRP A 281 4.03 20.19 10.50
N LEU A 282 4.06 19.80 11.78
CA LEU A 282 5.24 19.30 12.45
C LEU A 282 5.81 18.08 11.74
N SER A 283 4.97 17.09 11.42
CA SER A 283 5.42 15.84 10.78
C SER A 283 5.98 16.06 9.38
N THR A 284 5.37 16.96 8.59
CA THR A 284 5.81 17.21 7.21
C THR A 284 7.07 18.06 7.15
N THR A 285 7.19 19.07 8.01
CA THR A 285 8.35 19.98 8.02
C THR A 285 9.59 19.32 8.63
N THR A 286 9.41 18.58 9.75
CA THR A 286 10.55 17.92 10.40
C THR A 286 10.94 16.58 9.77
N GLY A 287 10.08 16.01 8.88
CA GLY A 287 10.25 14.66 8.35
C GLY A 287 10.11 13.55 9.39
N ARG A 288 9.67 13.85 10.62
CA ARG A 288 9.60 12.93 11.75
C ARG A 288 8.15 12.73 12.22
N PRO A 289 7.77 11.51 12.63
CA PRO A 289 6.45 11.29 13.18
C PRO A 289 6.29 12.04 14.52
N CYS A 290 5.30 12.92 14.59
CA CYS A 290 4.92 13.56 15.87
C CYS A 290 4.10 12.57 16.71
N GLN A 291 4.55 12.29 17.94
CA GLN A 291 3.83 11.40 18.86
C GLN A 291 2.67 12.14 19.53
N ALA A 292 1.62 11.40 19.93
CA ALA A 292 0.40 11.99 20.49
C ALA A 292 0.67 12.77 21.80
N ARG A 293 1.39 12.14 22.74
CA ARG A 293 1.65 12.73 24.06
C ARG A 293 2.43 14.04 24.03
N PRO A 294 3.58 14.15 23.32
CA PRO A 294 4.27 15.43 23.13
C PRO A 294 3.43 16.49 22.44
N LEU A 295 2.53 16.10 21.53
CA LEU A 295 1.63 17.05 20.87
C LEU A 295 0.57 17.59 21.83
N GLU A 296 0.01 16.74 22.71
CA GLU A 296 -0.95 17.14 23.74
C GLU A 296 -0.29 18.13 24.72
N ASP A 297 0.92 17.83 25.19
CA ASP A 297 1.69 18.69 26.09
C ASP A 297 2.00 20.05 25.43
N LEU A 298 2.40 20.06 24.15
CA LEU A 298 2.62 21.27 23.38
C LEU A 298 1.34 22.10 23.25
N LEU A 299 0.22 21.47 22.94
CA LEU A 299 -1.08 22.16 22.82
C LEU A 299 -1.48 22.81 24.15
N ALA A 300 -1.31 22.10 25.27
CA ALA A 300 -1.57 22.64 26.60
C ALA A 300 -0.70 23.86 26.91
N GLN A 301 0.58 23.85 26.52
CA GLN A 301 1.47 25.00 26.66
C GLN A 301 1.05 26.19 25.76
N LEU A 302 0.66 25.93 24.52
CA LEU A 302 0.19 26.98 23.63
C LEU A 302 -1.10 27.66 24.11
N GLU A 303 -1.95 26.92 24.83
CA GLU A 303 -3.17 27.43 25.45
C GLU A 303 -2.91 28.24 26.71
N GLN A 304 -1.98 27.77 27.57
CA GLN A 304 -1.63 28.45 28.83
C GLN A 304 -0.71 29.65 28.63
N GLY A 305 0.11 29.65 27.59
CA GLY A 305 1.15 30.65 27.35
C GLY A 305 0.62 31.92 26.68
N ARG A 306 0.53 33.02 27.42
CA ARG A 306 0.13 34.35 26.93
C ARG A 306 1.25 35.15 26.24
N GLY A 307 2.41 34.56 25.95
CA GLY A 307 3.57 35.30 25.45
C GLY A 307 4.42 34.50 24.46
N ARG A 308 5.72 34.69 24.57
CA ARG A 308 6.73 33.96 23.82
C ARG A 308 7.07 32.65 24.53
N GLY A 309 7.42 31.64 23.74
CA GLY A 309 7.86 30.36 24.26
C GLY A 309 8.63 29.56 23.22
N GLN A 310 9.19 28.45 23.68
CA GLN A 310 9.87 27.49 22.84
C GLN A 310 9.59 26.08 23.30
N TRP A 311 9.68 25.12 22.38
CA TRP A 311 9.48 23.69 22.63
C TRP A 311 10.46 22.88 21.83
N ASP A 312 11.16 21.94 22.47
CA ASP A 312 12.06 21.00 21.82
C ASP A 312 11.26 19.84 21.19
N LEU A 313 11.40 19.66 19.88
CA LEU A 313 10.75 18.59 19.12
C LEU A 313 11.64 17.35 18.98
N GLY A 314 12.88 17.42 19.49
CA GLY A 314 13.91 16.40 19.33
C GLY A 314 14.59 16.46 17.96
N GLY A 315 15.80 15.84 17.91
CA GLY A 315 16.63 15.86 16.69
C GLY A 315 17.07 17.23 16.24
N GLY A 316 17.22 18.18 17.19
CA GLY A 316 17.66 19.53 16.93
C GLY A 316 16.57 20.50 16.43
N TRP A 317 15.36 20.00 16.19
CA TRP A 317 14.23 20.85 15.81
C TRP A 317 13.62 21.54 17.03
N GLN A 318 13.36 22.84 16.91
CA GLN A 318 12.67 23.64 17.94
C GLN A 318 11.46 24.37 17.35
N LEU A 319 10.36 24.39 18.10
CA LEU A 319 9.22 25.24 17.83
C LEU A 319 9.32 26.49 18.69
N HIS A 320 9.36 27.64 18.06
CA HIS A 320 9.31 28.93 18.72
C HIS A 320 7.94 29.58 18.45
N TRP A 321 7.40 30.30 19.43
CA TRP A 321 6.18 31.07 19.24
C TRP A 321 6.23 32.42 19.98
N ASP A 322 5.51 33.35 19.43
CA ASP A 322 5.16 34.61 20.09
C ASP A 322 3.63 34.80 20.12
N ARG A 323 3.14 36.04 20.31
CA ARG A 323 1.72 36.36 20.37
C ARG A 323 1.02 36.17 19.00
N SER A 324 1.76 36.30 17.90
CA SER A 324 1.23 36.35 16.53
C SER A 324 1.51 35.11 15.70
N ARG A 325 2.63 34.42 15.93
CA ARG A 325 3.08 33.34 15.04
C ARG A 325 3.77 32.17 15.76
N LEU A 326 3.79 31.03 15.07
CA LEU A 326 4.59 29.86 15.39
C LEU A 326 5.62 29.66 14.26
N VAL A 327 6.89 29.35 14.61
CA VAL A 327 7.97 29.16 13.64
C VAL A 327 8.79 27.91 14.04
N LEU A 328 9.09 27.07 13.06
CA LEU A 328 9.99 25.93 13.23
C LEU A 328 11.44 26.33 12.93
N MET A 329 12.31 26.05 13.86
CA MET A 329 13.74 26.27 13.72
C MET A 329 14.42 24.93 13.41
N PRO A 330 15.11 24.80 12.26
CA PRO A 330 15.82 23.59 11.90
C PRO A 330 17.02 23.34 12.85
N PRO A 331 17.54 22.10 12.89
CA PRO A 331 18.82 21.82 13.54
C PRO A 331 19.92 22.76 13.02
N ALA A 332 20.79 23.22 13.92
CA ALA A 332 22.00 23.94 13.50
C ALA A 332 22.79 23.02 12.55
N GLU A 333 23.22 23.56 11.40
CA GLU A 333 24.11 22.82 10.52
C GLU A 333 25.36 22.43 11.31
N PRO A 334 25.83 21.17 11.25
CA PRO A 334 27.12 20.83 11.82
C PRO A 334 28.15 21.73 11.14
N GLY A 335 28.81 22.57 11.93
CA GLY A 335 29.86 23.44 11.45
C GLY A 335 30.93 22.65 10.67
N PRO A 336 31.62 23.27 9.69
CA PRO A 336 32.59 22.63 8.83
C PRO A 336 33.76 22.00 9.59
#